data_0dc62d776c863dd7b2106950964dbaa8
#
_entry.id   0dc62d776c863dd7b2106950964dbaa8
#
_cell.length_a   1.000
_cell.length_b   1.000
_cell.length_c   1.000
_cell.angle_alpha   90.00
_cell.angle_beta   90.00
_cell.angle_gamma   90.00
#
_symmetry.space_group_name_H-M   'P 1'
#
loop_
_entity.id
_entity.type
_entity.pdbx_description
1 polymer ?
#
loop_
_entity_poly.entity_id
_entity_poly.type
_entity_poly.pdbx_seq_one_letter_code
_entity_poly.pdbx_strand_id
1 'polypeptide(L)'
;MASWLRDHSPQTFEELSIPQNLCQALTSASLSPNPPNLLITGPAGVGKTASWKLVARQMLGPSWESTTHILQCRDLAKTSGAMAKFENFLRPGGTDSSDTLAGRMSLDAFDRGIIQPKKSDIPPAGREIEIREGQIPVSRVIVLEDADHLGHIRQAYLRRMMETVGNASRFILVARAPSRIIDALRSRTQMIRIPYTSKEQLLSTLNSICDKENVEKNEGVIGDIVYVCEGNLRKSIFTLEMLESRGLATDRSAVHKLVQATTLQAGRHLLELALRGKVVEWKWEKINGRNKKILSGAIAEVDKLMNEHGLDSEDVVSQIHEVIVSRRI
;
A
#
# COMPACT_ATOMS: atom_id res chain seq x y z
N MET A 1 -10.08 9.97 -14.55
CA MET A 1 -11.15 9.52 -13.64
C MET A 1 -10.57 9.47 -12.25
N ALA A 2 -11.26 10.00 -11.25
CA ALA A 2 -10.91 9.81 -9.86
C ALA A 2 -11.11 8.32 -9.53
N SER A 3 -10.18 7.67 -8.84
CA SER A 3 -10.33 6.25 -8.49
C SER A 3 -11.04 6.15 -7.14
N TRP A 4 -12.07 5.31 -7.03
CA TRP A 4 -12.79 5.04 -5.79
C TRP A 4 -11.88 4.64 -4.63
N LEU A 5 -10.77 3.97 -4.94
CA LEU A 5 -9.74 3.64 -3.95
C LEU A 5 -9.14 4.88 -3.27
N ARG A 6 -9.05 6.01 -3.98
CA ARG A 6 -8.56 7.27 -3.43
C ARG A 6 -9.70 8.04 -2.75
N ASP A 7 -10.83 8.14 -3.41
CA ASP A 7 -11.93 9.00 -2.99
C ASP A 7 -12.66 8.44 -1.75
N HIS A 8 -12.69 7.09 -1.60
CA HIS A 8 -13.20 6.39 -0.43
C HIS A 8 -12.09 5.89 0.52
N SER A 9 -10.90 6.53 0.47
CA SER A 9 -9.86 6.17 1.43
C SER A 9 -10.30 6.56 2.86
N PRO A 10 -10.12 5.68 3.87
CA PRO A 10 -10.55 5.94 5.24
C PRO A 10 -9.87 7.18 5.81
N GLN A 11 -10.65 8.00 6.51
CA GLN A 11 -10.21 9.23 7.17
C GLN A 11 -10.02 9.04 8.68
N THR A 12 -10.65 8.02 9.25
CA THR A 12 -10.55 7.67 10.67
C THR A 12 -10.18 6.20 10.85
N PHE A 13 -9.70 5.83 12.05
CA PHE A 13 -9.40 4.42 12.33
C PHE A 13 -10.66 3.54 12.32
N GLU A 14 -11.83 4.10 12.62
CA GLU A 14 -13.10 3.37 12.62
C GLU A 14 -13.57 2.99 11.22
N GLU A 15 -13.17 3.76 10.21
CA GLU A 15 -13.47 3.48 8.80
C GLU A 15 -12.59 2.40 8.18
N LEU A 16 -11.56 1.94 8.90
CA LEU A 16 -10.72 0.84 8.42
C LEU A 16 -11.47 -0.48 8.40
N SER A 17 -11.48 -1.15 7.26
CA SER A 17 -12.09 -2.49 7.10
C SER A 17 -11.18 -3.60 7.65
N ILE A 18 -10.76 -3.46 8.92
CA ILE A 18 -9.92 -4.41 9.65
C ILE A 18 -10.58 -4.78 10.99
N PRO A 19 -10.17 -5.86 11.65
CA PRO A 19 -10.70 -6.23 12.98
C PRO A 19 -10.58 -5.10 14.00
N GLN A 20 -11.60 -4.92 14.84
CA GLN A 20 -11.69 -3.81 15.80
C GLN A 20 -10.52 -3.77 16.80
N ASN A 21 -10.02 -4.93 17.23
CA ASN A 21 -8.85 -5.02 18.10
C ASN A 21 -7.58 -4.43 17.43
N LEU A 22 -7.45 -4.55 16.11
CA LEU A 22 -6.34 -3.95 15.36
C LEU A 22 -6.54 -2.45 15.18
N CYS A 23 -7.78 -1.98 14.96
CA CYS A 23 -8.09 -0.54 14.99
C CYS A 23 -7.68 0.07 16.33
N GLN A 24 -8.05 -0.58 17.44
CA GLN A 24 -7.68 -0.12 18.79
C GLN A 24 -6.16 -0.14 19.00
N ALA A 25 -5.46 -1.16 18.50
CA ALA A 25 -4.00 -1.25 18.61
C ALA A 25 -3.31 -0.11 17.82
N LEU A 26 -3.77 0.19 16.60
CA LEU A 26 -3.27 1.32 15.80
C LEU A 26 -3.55 2.67 16.48
N THR A 27 -4.77 2.84 16.99
CA THR A 27 -5.18 4.03 17.72
C THR A 27 -4.34 4.23 18.96
N SER A 28 -4.17 3.20 19.78
CA SER A 28 -3.37 3.27 21.00
C SER A 28 -1.90 3.54 20.73
N ALA A 29 -1.33 2.91 19.68
CA ALA A 29 0.06 3.15 19.27
C ALA A 29 0.25 4.60 18.82
N SER A 30 -0.69 5.16 18.04
CA SER A 30 -0.60 6.51 17.50
C SER A 30 -0.88 7.61 18.54
N LEU A 31 -1.68 7.33 19.57
CA LEU A 31 -1.99 8.24 20.67
C LEU A 31 -0.98 8.15 21.83
N SER A 32 -0.07 7.17 21.78
CA SER A 32 0.94 7.04 22.83
C SER A 32 1.79 8.32 22.93
N PRO A 33 2.07 8.83 24.13
CA PRO A 33 3.02 9.93 24.32
C PRO A 33 4.42 9.63 23.74
N ASN A 34 4.81 8.36 23.69
CA ASN A 34 6.00 7.88 23.00
C ASN A 34 5.63 6.79 22.00
N PRO A 35 5.16 7.17 20.78
CA PRO A 35 4.68 6.21 19.81
C PRO A 35 5.78 5.20 19.45
N PRO A 36 5.47 3.90 19.40
CA PRO A 36 6.45 2.90 19.00
C PRO A 36 6.76 2.97 17.51
N ASN A 37 7.90 2.43 17.09
CA ASN A 37 8.08 2.06 15.70
C ASN A 37 7.15 0.90 15.35
N LEU A 38 6.60 0.89 14.14
CA LEU A 38 5.60 -0.10 13.73
C LEU A 38 6.13 -1.02 12.64
N LEU A 39 5.72 -2.28 12.68
CA LEU A 39 5.82 -3.23 11.59
C LEU A 39 4.42 -3.70 11.22
N ILE A 40 3.89 -3.15 10.13
CA ILE A 40 2.55 -3.50 9.62
C ILE A 40 2.70 -4.59 8.56
N THR A 41 2.14 -5.76 8.83
CA THR A 41 2.24 -6.93 7.95
C THR A 41 0.88 -7.41 7.50
N GLY A 42 0.84 -8.14 6.40
CA GLY A 42 -0.38 -8.76 5.89
C GLY A 42 -0.41 -8.88 4.37
N PRO A 43 -1.41 -9.55 3.81
CA PRO A 43 -1.57 -9.76 2.38
C PRO A 43 -1.68 -8.46 1.58
N ALA A 44 -1.64 -8.56 0.25
CA ALA A 44 -1.90 -7.40 -0.62
C ALA A 44 -3.36 -6.95 -0.52
N GLY A 45 -3.59 -5.64 -0.65
CA GLY A 45 -4.94 -5.10 -0.77
C GLY A 45 -5.80 -5.06 0.50
N VAL A 46 -5.24 -5.36 1.70
CA VAL A 46 -5.98 -5.39 2.98
C VAL A 46 -5.96 -4.06 3.76
N GLY A 47 -5.45 -2.98 3.19
CA GLY A 47 -5.48 -1.66 3.83
C GLY A 47 -4.22 -1.27 4.62
N LYS A 48 -3.07 -1.98 4.49
CA LYS A 48 -1.81 -1.60 5.18
C LYS A 48 -1.40 -0.14 4.95
N THR A 49 -1.46 0.30 3.68
CA THR A 49 -1.12 1.69 3.31
C THR A 49 -2.10 2.70 3.91
N ALA A 50 -3.39 2.39 3.94
CA ALA A 50 -4.39 3.22 4.61
C ALA A 50 -4.11 3.33 6.11
N SER A 51 -3.79 2.21 6.75
CA SER A 51 -3.49 2.15 8.19
C SER A 51 -2.30 3.01 8.57
N TRP A 52 -1.16 2.90 7.87
CA TRP A 52 -0.01 3.73 8.25
C TRP A 52 -0.22 5.22 7.94
N LYS A 53 -0.99 5.56 6.90
CA LYS A 53 -1.33 6.97 6.62
C LYS A 53 -2.12 7.59 7.77
N LEU A 54 -3.11 6.88 8.31
CA LEU A 54 -3.86 7.34 9.48
C LEU A 54 -2.97 7.47 10.72
N VAL A 55 -2.07 6.52 10.94
CA VAL A 55 -1.09 6.60 12.04
C VAL A 55 -0.18 7.81 11.89
N ALA A 56 0.40 8.03 10.71
CA ALA A 56 1.26 9.18 10.45
C ALA A 56 0.50 10.51 10.63
N ARG A 57 -0.72 10.60 10.11
CA ARG A 57 -1.59 11.76 10.28
C ARG A 57 -1.96 12.02 11.74
N GLN A 58 -2.22 10.96 12.51
CA GLN A 58 -2.49 11.10 13.95
C GLN A 58 -1.27 11.60 14.72
N MET A 59 -0.05 11.08 14.40
CA MET A 59 1.18 11.45 15.09
C MET A 59 1.68 12.85 14.74
N LEU A 60 1.52 13.29 13.49
CA LEU A 60 2.15 14.50 12.94
C LEU A 60 1.16 15.66 12.78
N GLY A 61 -0.14 15.38 12.91
CA GLY A 61 -1.20 16.37 12.72
C GLY A 61 -1.29 16.89 11.27
N PRO A 62 -1.72 18.14 11.04
CA PRO A 62 -1.99 18.69 9.71
C PRO A 62 -0.79 18.68 8.76
N SER A 63 0.43 18.74 9.28
CA SER A 63 1.67 18.75 8.49
C SER A 63 2.20 17.36 8.10
N TRP A 64 1.43 16.30 8.34
CA TRP A 64 1.87 14.91 8.16
C TRP A 64 2.40 14.59 6.76
N GLU A 65 1.83 15.17 5.71
CA GLU A 65 2.26 14.91 4.33
C GLU A 65 3.69 15.39 4.05
N SER A 66 4.07 16.54 4.61
CA SER A 66 5.40 17.13 4.41
C SER A 66 6.46 16.55 5.34
N THR A 67 6.04 15.95 6.43
CA THR A 67 6.92 15.37 7.46
C THR A 67 6.95 13.84 7.42
N THR A 68 6.23 13.22 6.48
CA THR A 68 6.27 11.78 6.22
C THR A 68 7.11 11.49 4.99
N HIS A 69 8.20 10.74 5.19
CA HIS A 69 9.11 10.30 4.13
C HIS A 69 8.82 8.85 3.77
N ILE A 70 8.62 8.55 2.48
CA ILE A 70 8.28 7.21 2.01
C ILE A 70 9.39 6.69 1.11
N LEU A 71 9.83 5.47 1.36
CA LEU A 71 10.75 4.74 0.49
C LEU A 71 10.11 3.45 0.00
N GLN A 72 10.06 3.28 -1.31
CA GLN A 72 9.65 2.02 -1.95
C GLN A 72 10.86 1.08 -2.00
N CYS A 73 10.93 0.14 -1.06
CA CYS A 73 12.08 -0.76 -0.93
C CYS A 73 12.24 -1.71 -2.11
N ARG A 74 11.15 -2.06 -2.77
CA ARG A 74 11.15 -2.90 -3.96
C ARG A 74 11.86 -2.22 -5.14
N ASP A 75 11.59 -0.94 -5.38
CA ASP A 75 12.21 -0.16 -6.46
C ASP A 75 13.67 0.14 -6.12
N LEU A 76 13.95 0.43 -4.85
CA LEU A 76 15.32 0.60 -4.38
C LEU A 76 16.18 -0.64 -4.66
N ALA A 77 15.64 -1.84 -4.45
CA ALA A 77 16.37 -3.09 -4.66
C ALA A 77 16.82 -3.28 -6.13
N LYS A 78 16.11 -2.67 -7.07
CA LYS A 78 16.41 -2.74 -8.52
C LYS A 78 17.36 -1.65 -9.01
N THR A 79 17.73 -0.67 -8.15
CA THR A 79 18.53 0.50 -8.55
C THR A 79 20.02 0.31 -8.30
N SER A 80 20.86 0.78 -9.23
CA SER A 80 22.31 0.91 -9.00
C SER A 80 22.58 1.94 -7.90
N GLY A 81 23.55 1.67 -7.00
CA GLY A 81 23.84 2.55 -5.87
C GLY A 81 22.76 2.53 -4.77
N ALA A 82 21.97 1.46 -4.70
CA ALA A 82 20.86 1.34 -3.74
C ALA A 82 21.25 1.60 -2.28
N MET A 83 22.48 1.27 -1.87
CA MET A 83 22.92 1.52 -0.50
C MET A 83 23.12 3.01 -0.23
N ALA A 84 23.78 3.72 -1.13
CA ALA A 84 23.99 5.17 -1.00
C ALA A 84 22.67 5.95 -1.00
N LYS A 85 21.72 5.56 -1.86
CA LYS A 85 20.36 6.15 -1.86
C LYS A 85 19.64 5.89 -0.54
N PHE A 86 19.75 4.68 -0.02
CA PHE A 86 19.13 4.31 1.25
C PHE A 86 19.73 5.08 2.44
N GLU A 87 21.05 5.25 2.46
CA GLU A 87 21.74 6.04 3.46
C GLU A 87 21.34 7.51 3.40
N ASN A 88 21.29 8.10 2.20
CA ASN A 88 20.88 9.48 1.99
C ASN A 88 19.42 9.72 2.42
N PHE A 89 18.53 8.77 2.09
CA PHE A 89 17.13 8.83 2.51
C PHE A 89 16.97 8.85 4.04
N LEU A 90 17.77 8.08 4.76
CA LEU A 90 17.66 7.96 6.21
C LEU A 90 18.37 9.12 6.97
N ARG A 91 19.27 9.88 6.34
CA ARG A 91 20.00 10.96 6.98
C ARG A 91 19.08 12.13 7.36
N PRO A 92 19.14 12.63 8.62
CA PRO A 92 18.44 13.85 8.99
C PRO A 92 19.08 15.03 8.25
N GLY A 93 18.33 15.75 7.45
CA GLY A 93 18.82 16.93 6.71
C GLY A 93 19.35 16.65 5.29
N GLY A 94 19.06 15.48 4.74
CA GLY A 94 19.26 15.22 3.31
C GLY A 94 18.42 16.21 2.49
N THR A 95 19.11 17.00 1.63
CA THR A 95 18.51 17.99 0.74
C THR A 95 17.59 17.38 -0.34
N ASP A 96 17.56 16.06 -0.45
CA ASP A 96 16.75 15.32 -1.41
C ASP A 96 15.40 14.89 -0.80
N SER A 97 14.61 15.90 -0.39
CA SER A 97 13.21 15.72 0.07
C SER A 97 12.24 15.34 -1.07
N SER A 98 12.75 14.81 -2.19
CA SER A 98 11.91 14.30 -3.29
C SER A 98 11.01 13.14 -2.90
N ASP A 99 11.26 12.53 -1.74
CA ASP A 99 10.58 11.34 -1.23
C ASP A 99 9.52 11.66 -0.15
N THR A 100 9.17 12.92 0.06
CA THR A 100 8.04 13.31 0.90
C THR A 100 6.72 13.19 0.14
N LEU A 101 5.62 12.90 0.83
CA LEU A 101 4.27 12.85 0.24
C LEU A 101 3.86 14.16 -0.44
N ALA A 102 4.31 15.30 0.10
CA ALA A 102 4.01 16.63 -0.43
C ALA A 102 4.79 16.97 -1.71
N GLY A 103 5.77 16.15 -2.09
CA GLY A 103 6.65 16.44 -3.22
C GLY A 103 7.51 17.68 -2.99
N ARG A 104 8.07 18.22 -4.06
CA ARG A 104 8.88 19.46 -4.02
C ARG A 104 7.97 20.70 -4.00
N MET A 105 7.34 20.97 -2.89
CA MET A 105 6.68 22.27 -2.69
C MET A 105 7.70 23.29 -2.16
N SER A 106 7.67 24.53 -2.67
CA SER A 106 8.44 25.61 -2.05
C SER A 106 7.94 25.85 -0.64
N LEU A 107 8.82 26.29 0.28
CA LEU A 107 8.45 26.66 1.64
C LEU A 107 7.24 27.59 1.67
N ASP A 108 7.17 28.58 0.77
CA ASP A 108 6.05 29.51 0.68
C ASP A 108 4.73 28.86 0.22
N ALA A 109 4.80 27.82 -0.62
CA ALA A 109 3.62 27.06 -1.03
C ALA A 109 3.18 26.10 0.06
N PHE A 110 4.14 25.60 0.84
CA PHE A 110 3.94 24.80 2.03
C PHE A 110 3.22 25.61 3.11
N ASP A 111 3.73 26.79 3.47
CA ASP A 111 3.13 27.66 4.48
C ASP A 111 1.72 28.10 4.09
N ARG A 112 1.48 28.42 2.80
CA ARG A 112 0.14 28.77 2.29
C ARG A 112 -0.83 27.61 2.23
N GLY A 113 -0.33 26.37 2.01
CA GLY A 113 -1.15 25.16 1.93
C GLY A 113 -1.53 24.58 3.30
N ILE A 114 -0.67 24.76 4.31
CA ILE A 114 -0.85 24.16 5.64
C ILE A 114 -1.68 25.05 6.56
N ILE A 115 -1.59 26.39 6.40
CA ILE A 115 -2.27 27.36 7.29
C ILE A 115 -3.80 27.41 7.05
N GLN A 116 -4.31 26.82 5.97
CA GLN A 116 -5.75 26.66 5.82
C GLN A 116 -6.17 25.26 6.26
N PRO A 117 -6.73 25.08 7.46
CA PRO A 117 -7.29 23.80 7.88
C PRO A 117 -8.39 23.41 6.90
N LYS A 118 -8.13 22.40 6.09
CA LYS A 118 -9.18 21.75 5.30
C LYS A 118 -10.21 21.22 6.28
N LYS A 119 -11.50 21.32 5.98
CA LYS A 119 -12.61 20.77 6.80
C LYS A 119 -12.46 19.28 7.17
N SER A 120 -11.39 18.61 6.73
CA SER A 120 -11.04 17.21 6.97
C SER A 120 -9.95 16.99 8.03
N ASP A 121 -9.59 18.02 8.80
CA ASP A 121 -8.46 17.92 9.77
C ASP A 121 -8.87 17.34 11.14
N ILE A 122 -9.94 16.55 11.18
CA ILE A 122 -10.26 15.77 12.38
C ILE A 122 -9.18 14.71 12.54
N PRO A 123 -8.51 14.66 13.72
CA PRO A 123 -7.52 13.62 13.99
C PRO A 123 -8.13 12.22 13.78
N PRO A 124 -7.42 11.26 13.15
CA PRO A 124 -7.95 9.93 12.86
C PRO A 124 -8.51 9.16 14.06
N ALA A 125 -8.02 9.46 15.26
CA ALA A 125 -8.51 8.90 16.53
C ALA A 125 -9.64 9.74 17.19
N GLY A 126 -10.15 10.78 16.53
CA GLY A 126 -11.15 11.71 17.07
C GLY A 126 -10.60 12.66 18.15
N ARG A 127 -9.33 12.55 18.52
CA ARG A 127 -8.64 13.41 19.52
C ARG A 127 -7.16 13.51 19.20
N GLU A 128 -6.53 14.58 19.66
CA GLU A 128 -5.10 14.79 19.52
C GLU A 128 -4.29 14.04 20.59
N ILE A 129 -2.97 13.95 20.37
CA ILE A 129 -2.05 13.38 21.36
C ILE A 129 -1.88 14.36 22.49
N GLU A 130 -1.99 13.88 23.73
CA GLU A 130 -1.63 14.64 24.92
C GLU A 130 -0.11 14.61 25.11
N ILE A 131 0.57 15.70 24.75
CA ILE A 131 2.02 15.85 24.95
C ILE A 131 2.23 16.28 26.40
N ARG A 132 3.02 15.50 27.14
CA ARG A 132 3.41 15.82 28.50
C ARG A 132 4.59 16.78 28.52
N GLU A 133 4.68 17.61 29.55
CA GLU A 133 5.80 18.55 29.77
C GLU A 133 7.14 17.81 29.76
N GLY A 134 8.12 18.31 28.99
CA GLY A 134 9.43 17.65 28.79
C GLY A 134 9.50 16.55 27.77
N GLN A 135 8.41 16.24 27.09
CA GLN A 135 8.36 15.23 26.04
C GLN A 135 8.71 15.82 24.67
N ILE A 136 9.55 15.11 23.91
CA ILE A 136 9.89 15.50 22.54
C ILE A 136 8.81 14.97 21.61
N PRO A 137 8.04 15.83 20.91
CA PRO A 137 7.05 15.39 19.96
C PRO A 137 7.69 14.69 18.74
N VAL A 138 6.97 13.79 18.12
CA VAL A 138 7.40 13.19 16.85
C VAL A 138 7.37 14.28 15.77
N SER A 139 8.53 14.53 15.15
CA SER A 139 8.67 15.57 14.11
C SER A 139 8.60 14.99 12.71
N ARG A 140 8.87 13.70 12.55
CA ARG A 140 8.79 13.02 11.24
C ARG A 140 8.52 11.53 11.37
N VAL A 141 7.88 10.99 10.33
CA VAL A 141 7.66 9.55 10.16
C VAL A 141 8.38 9.07 8.90
N ILE A 142 9.13 7.99 9.03
CA ILE A 142 9.87 7.34 7.95
C ILE A 142 9.17 6.03 7.63
N VAL A 143 8.58 5.93 6.44
CA VAL A 143 7.83 4.76 5.99
C VAL A 143 8.66 3.98 4.99
N LEU A 144 8.81 2.69 5.23
CA LEU A 144 9.49 1.76 4.35
C LEU A 144 8.46 0.77 3.80
N GLU A 145 7.93 1.08 2.62
CA GLU A 145 6.99 0.21 1.92
C GLU A 145 7.72 -0.98 1.31
N ASP A 146 7.10 -2.15 1.31
CA ASP A 146 7.69 -3.43 0.87
C ASP A 146 9.07 -3.71 1.54
N ALA A 147 9.16 -3.51 2.87
CA ALA A 147 10.39 -3.63 3.65
C ALA A 147 11.04 -5.03 3.59
N ASP A 148 10.29 -6.05 3.26
CA ASP A 148 10.76 -7.41 3.00
C ASP A 148 11.68 -7.52 1.75
N HIS A 149 11.78 -6.46 0.94
CA HIS A 149 12.72 -6.35 -0.19
C HIS A 149 14.03 -5.64 0.16
N LEU A 150 14.23 -5.17 1.40
CA LEU A 150 15.45 -4.44 1.79
C LEU A 150 16.73 -5.26 1.72
N GLY A 151 16.67 -6.57 1.92
CA GLY A 151 17.86 -7.42 2.06
C GLY A 151 18.61 -7.20 3.39
N HIS A 152 19.43 -8.15 3.78
CA HIS A 152 20.06 -8.19 5.11
C HIS A 152 20.96 -7.00 5.44
N ILE A 153 21.78 -6.54 4.48
CA ILE A 153 22.74 -5.44 4.71
C ILE A 153 21.99 -4.14 5.06
N ARG A 154 20.95 -3.79 4.28
CA ARG A 154 20.16 -2.58 4.52
C ARG A 154 19.32 -2.68 5.77
N GLN A 155 18.81 -3.86 6.10
CA GLN A 155 18.11 -4.08 7.36
C GLN A 155 19.02 -3.92 8.58
N ALA A 156 20.26 -4.40 8.52
CA ALA A 156 21.25 -4.19 9.58
C ALA A 156 21.64 -2.71 9.73
N TYR A 157 21.72 -1.96 8.63
CA TYR A 157 21.93 -0.52 8.65
C TYR A 157 20.72 0.21 9.27
N LEU A 158 19.50 -0.14 8.85
CA LEU A 158 18.26 0.42 9.41
C LEU A 158 18.16 0.22 10.92
N ARG A 159 18.53 -0.97 11.40
CA ARG A 159 18.57 -1.24 12.83
C ARG A 159 19.43 -0.21 13.58
N ARG A 160 20.65 0.07 13.08
CA ARG A 160 21.53 1.08 13.70
C ARG A 160 20.90 2.48 13.68
N MET A 161 20.28 2.84 12.54
CA MET A 161 19.60 4.12 12.42
C MET A 161 18.44 4.27 13.41
N MET A 162 17.64 3.21 13.62
CA MET A 162 16.56 3.24 14.62
C MET A 162 17.05 3.41 16.06
N GLU A 163 18.30 3.02 16.35
CA GLU A 163 18.94 3.20 17.66
C GLU A 163 19.56 4.59 17.82
N THR A 164 20.07 5.19 16.74
CA THR A 164 20.83 6.44 16.77
C THR A 164 20.00 7.68 16.44
N VAL A 165 18.96 7.53 15.60
CA VAL A 165 18.06 8.64 15.26
C VAL A 165 17.17 8.90 16.47
N GLY A 166 17.31 10.10 17.05
CA GLY A 166 16.69 10.48 18.32
C GLY A 166 15.17 10.33 18.37
N ASN A 167 14.62 10.58 19.55
CA ASN A 167 13.21 10.36 19.89
C ASN A 167 12.18 11.12 19.01
N ALA A 168 12.62 12.03 18.17
CA ALA A 168 11.75 12.83 17.28
C ALA A 168 11.34 12.12 15.97
N SER A 169 11.93 10.97 15.65
CA SER A 169 11.59 10.22 14.42
C SER A 169 10.97 8.87 14.73
N ARG A 170 10.00 8.43 13.92
CA ARG A 170 9.40 7.09 14.03
C ARG A 170 9.47 6.37 12.68
N PHE A 171 9.68 5.07 12.77
CA PHE A 171 9.77 4.20 11.61
C PHE A 171 8.51 3.35 11.50
N ILE A 172 7.96 3.28 10.30
CA ILE A 172 6.87 2.36 9.94
C ILE A 172 7.34 1.47 8.81
N LEU A 173 7.52 0.20 9.11
CA LEU A 173 7.86 -0.82 8.13
C LEU A 173 6.57 -1.49 7.67
N VAL A 174 6.39 -1.59 6.36
CA VAL A 174 5.26 -2.29 5.74
C VAL A 174 5.81 -3.48 4.97
N ALA A 175 5.32 -4.68 5.26
CA ALA A 175 5.80 -5.91 4.66
C ALA A 175 4.65 -6.89 4.37
N ARG A 176 4.85 -7.79 3.42
CA ARG A 176 3.94 -8.92 3.20
C ARG A 176 4.38 -10.11 4.03
N ALA A 177 5.67 -10.43 4.02
CA ALA A 177 6.28 -11.57 4.67
C ALA A 177 7.14 -11.13 5.87
N PRO A 178 6.61 -11.18 7.12
CA PRO A 178 7.37 -10.78 8.30
C PRO A 178 8.61 -11.65 8.53
N SER A 179 8.65 -12.87 8.00
CA SER A 179 9.81 -13.76 8.07
C SER A 179 11.05 -13.25 7.32
N ARG A 180 10.87 -12.32 6.37
CA ARG A 180 11.98 -11.67 5.65
C ARG A 180 12.55 -10.47 6.39
N ILE A 181 11.93 -10.06 7.49
CA ILE A 181 12.43 -9.00 8.37
C ILE A 181 13.26 -9.64 9.48
N ILE A 182 14.50 -9.18 9.64
CA ILE A 182 15.41 -9.70 10.68
C ILE A 182 14.84 -9.51 12.08
N ASP A 183 15.16 -10.43 12.98
CA ASP A 183 14.67 -10.41 14.37
C ASP A 183 15.03 -9.10 15.10
N ALA A 184 16.20 -8.57 14.80
CA ALA A 184 16.69 -7.32 15.37
C ALA A 184 15.80 -6.09 15.02
N LEU A 185 15.10 -6.08 13.88
CA LEU A 185 14.10 -5.06 13.55
C LEU A 185 12.74 -5.40 14.16
N ARG A 186 12.35 -6.67 14.13
CA ARG A 186 11.08 -7.11 14.71
C ARG A 186 11.02 -6.82 16.22
N SER A 187 12.11 -7.01 16.95
CA SER A 187 12.20 -6.71 18.39
C SER A 187 12.13 -5.22 18.73
N ARG A 188 12.37 -4.33 17.75
CA ARG A 188 12.34 -2.86 17.91
C ARG A 188 11.10 -2.21 17.37
N THR A 189 10.15 -3.03 16.90
CA THR A 189 8.88 -2.57 16.33
C THR A 189 7.70 -3.26 17.00
N GLN A 190 6.62 -2.55 17.17
CA GLN A 190 5.33 -3.18 17.50
C GLN A 190 4.75 -3.76 16.21
N MET A 191 4.59 -5.07 16.17
CA MET A 191 4.04 -5.74 15.00
C MET A 191 2.52 -5.73 15.01
N ILE A 192 1.93 -5.28 13.91
CA ILE A 192 0.49 -5.29 13.65
C ILE A 192 0.26 -6.12 12.39
N ARG A 193 -0.39 -7.27 12.56
CA ARG A 193 -0.69 -8.16 11.45
C ARG A 193 -2.13 -7.99 11.01
N ILE A 194 -2.32 -7.43 9.82
CA ILE A 194 -3.63 -7.25 9.21
C ILE A 194 -3.97 -8.50 8.39
N PRO A 195 -5.03 -9.24 8.74
CA PRO A 195 -5.47 -10.42 8.00
C PRO A 195 -6.20 -10.02 6.71
N TYR A 196 -6.64 -10.99 5.94
CA TYR A 196 -7.65 -10.79 4.90
C TYR A 196 -8.90 -10.18 5.51
N THR A 197 -9.54 -9.25 4.78
CA THR A 197 -10.77 -8.60 5.21
C THR A 197 -11.90 -9.62 5.26
N SER A 198 -12.67 -9.65 6.34
CA SER A 198 -13.79 -10.58 6.48
C SER A 198 -14.88 -10.30 5.45
N LYS A 199 -15.72 -11.31 5.19
CA LYS A 199 -16.84 -11.16 4.24
C LYS A 199 -17.81 -10.06 4.69
N GLU A 200 -18.08 -9.98 5.97
CA GLU A 200 -18.97 -8.98 6.57
C GLU A 200 -18.41 -7.57 6.39
N GLN A 201 -17.11 -7.40 6.64
CA GLN A 201 -16.43 -6.11 6.45
C GLN A 201 -16.39 -5.70 4.98
N LEU A 202 -16.15 -6.64 4.05
CA LEU A 202 -16.20 -6.38 2.62
C LEU A 202 -17.59 -5.94 2.18
N LEU A 203 -18.64 -6.69 2.58
CA LEU A 203 -20.04 -6.36 2.30
C LEU A 203 -20.39 -4.96 2.81
N SER A 204 -20.05 -4.66 4.06
CA SER A 204 -20.30 -3.35 4.68
C SER A 204 -19.62 -2.23 3.91
N THR A 205 -18.35 -2.40 3.56
CA THR A 205 -17.56 -1.39 2.83
C THR A 205 -18.10 -1.16 1.42
N LEU A 206 -18.39 -2.23 0.66
CA LEU A 206 -18.91 -2.11 -0.70
C LEU A 206 -20.32 -1.47 -0.71
N ASN A 207 -21.19 -1.85 0.23
CA ASN A 207 -22.50 -1.22 0.37
C ASN A 207 -22.39 0.27 0.70
N SER A 208 -21.48 0.66 1.59
CA SER A 208 -21.23 2.06 1.92
C SER A 208 -20.73 2.87 0.72
N ILE A 209 -19.89 2.27 -0.12
CA ILE A 209 -19.43 2.90 -1.37
C ILE A 209 -20.58 3.07 -2.37
N CYS A 210 -21.40 2.02 -2.56
CA CYS A 210 -22.59 2.11 -3.41
C CYS A 210 -23.53 3.26 -2.97
N ASP A 211 -23.73 3.42 -1.65
CA ASP A 211 -24.57 4.52 -1.13
C ASP A 211 -23.99 5.90 -1.43
N LYS A 212 -22.66 6.05 -1.28
CA LYS A 212 -21.98 7.32 -1.55
C LYS A 212 -21.94 7.69 -3.03
N GLU A 213 -21.80 6.70 -3.90
CA GLU A 213 -21.73 6.86 -5.36
C GLU A 213 -23.11 6.77 -6.05
N ASN A 214 -24.19 6.55 -5.27
CA ASN A 214 -25.55 6.34 -5.78
C ASN A 214 -25.66 5.19 -6.80
N VAL A 215 -24.88 4.13 -6.60
CA VAL A 215 -24.92 2.92 -7.44
C VAL A 215 -26.11 2.07 -7.04
N GLU A 216 -26.86 1.59 -8.01
CA GLU A 216 -27.96 0.66 -7.77
C GLU A 216 -27.42 -0.64 -7.14
N LYS A 217 -27.89 -0.96 -5.94
CA LYS A 217 -27.44 -2.13 -5.18
C LYS A 217 -28.09 -3.41 -5.71
N ASN A 218 -27.27 -4.36 -6.10
CA ASN A 218 -27.67 -5.74 -6.30
C ASN A 218 -26.90 -6.65 -5.34
N GLU A 219 -27.58 -7.16 -4.32
CA GLU A 219 -26.97 -8.01 -3.27
C GLU A 219 -26.27 -9.23 -3.87
N GLY A 220 -26.80 -9.80 -4.94
CA GLY A 220 -26.19 -10.91 -5.65
C GLY A 220 -24.85 -10.54 -6.27
N VAL A 221 -24.75 -9.36 -6.90
CA VAL A 221 -23.51 -8.85 -7.50
C VAL A 221 -22.46 -8.56 -6.43
N ILE A 222 -22.86 -7.87 -5.36
CA ILE A 222 -21.94 -7.57 -4.25
C ILE A 222 -21.44 -8.86 -3.57
N GLY A 223 -22.35 -9.83 -3.37
CA GLY A 223 -22.00 -11.15 -2.83
C GLY A 223 -21.02 -11.91 -3.71
N ASP A 224 -21.21 -11.88 -5.03
CA ASP A 224 -20.30 -12.52 -5.99
C ASP A 224 -18.92 -11.84 -6.01
N ILE A 225 -18.85 -10.49 -5.93
CA ILE A 225 -17.59 -9.75 -5.81
C ILE A 225 -16.84 -10.18 -4.54
N VAL A 226 -17.53 -10.22 -3.40
CA VAL A 226 -16.93 -10.63 -2.12
C VAL A 226 -16.40 -12.06 -2.18
N TYR A 227 -17.13 -12.96 -2.82
CA TYR A 227 -16.72 -14.35 -2.99
C TYR A 227 -15.45 -14.47 -3.85
N VAL A 228 -15.41 -13.81 -5.01
CA VAL A 228 -14.31 -13.93 -5.97
C VAL A 228 -13.05 -13.18 -5.53
N CYS A 229 -13.20 -12.13 -4.72
CA CYS A 229 -12.06 -11.33 -4.24
C CYS A 229 -11.38 -11.88 -2.99
N GLU A 230 -11.95 -12.90 -2.33
CA GLU A 230 -11.33 -13.69 -1.25
C GLU A 230 -10.67 -12.84 -0.14
N GLY A 231 -11.32 -11.75 0.28
CA GLY A 231 -10.81 -10.88 1.34
C GLY A 231 -9.84 -9.78 0.89
N ASN A 232 -9.58 -9.63 -0.42
CA ASN A 232 -8.77 -8.54 -0.96
C ASN A 232 -9.64 -7.29 -1.18
N LEU A 233 -9.64 -6.38 -0.23
CA LEU A 233 -10.46 -5.15 -0.26
C LEU A 233 -10.18 -4.28 -1.49
N ARG A 234 -8.91 -4.11 -1.87
CA ARG A 234 -8.53 -3.31 -3.05
C ARG A 234 -9.14 -3.90 -4.33
N LYS A 235 -9.03 -5.23 -4.49
CA LYS A 235 -9.59 -5.94 -5.64
C LYS A 235 -11.13 -5.81 -5.68
N SER A 236 -11.78 -5.89 -4.52
CA SER A 236 -13.24 -5.77 -4.41
C SER A 236 -13.74 -4.39 -4.82
N ILE A 237 -13.12 -3.32 -4.32
CA ILE A 237 -13.48 -1.94 -4.68
C ILE A 237 -13.22 -1.68 -6.16
N PHE A 238 -12.07 -2.10 -6.67
CA PHE A 238 -11.73 -1.93 -8.09
C PHE A 238 -12.69 -2.70 -9.01
N THR A 239 -13.09 -3.92 -8.63
CA THR A 239 -14.05 -4.70 -9.41
C THR A 239 -15.42 -4.01 -9.47
N LEU A 240 -15.89 -3.48 -8.35
CA LEU A 240 -17.15 -2.74 -8.29
C LEU A 240 -17.09 -1.46 -9.15
N GLU A 241 -16.02 -0.67 -9.04
CA GLU A 241 -15.78 0.53 -9.85
C GLU A 241 -15.78 0.20 -11.35
N MET A 242 -15.14 -0.90 -11.75
CA MET A 242 -15.12 -1.33 -13.14
C MET A 242 -16.50 -1.79 -13.65
N LEU A 243 -17.28 -2.47 -12.83
CA LEU A 243 -18.63 -2.88 -13.19
C LEU A 243 -19.53 -1.66 -13.39
N GLU A 244 -19.47 -0.71 -12.45
CA GLU A 244 -20.23 0.54 -12.53
C GLU A 244 -19.85 1.36 -13.76
N SER A 245 -18.57 1.56 -14.03
CA SER A 245 -18.10 2.31 -15.21
C SER A 245 -18.54 1.73 -16.55
N ARG A 246 -18.97 0.46 -16.56
CA ARG A 246 -19.50 -0.24 -17.74
C ARG A 246 -21.02 -0.39 -17.75
N GLY A 247 -21.71 0.14 -16.71
CA GLY A 247 -23.15 -0.03 -16.54
C GLY A 247 -23.58 -1.49 -16.27
N LEU A 248 -22.67 -2.29 -15.67
CA LEU A 248 -22.89 -3.71 -15.41
C LEU A 248 -23.00 -4.03 -13.91
N ALA A 249 -23.19 -3.02 -13.07
CA ALA A 249 -23.25 -3.18 -11.61
C ALA A 249 -24.43 -4.04 -11.14
N THR A 250 -25.44 -4.26 -11.97
CA THR A 250 -26.59 -5.11 -11.67
C THR A 250 -26.52 -6.52 -12.28
N ASP A 251 -25.56 -6.78 -13.18
CA ASP A 251 -25.43 -8.07 -13.87
C ASP A 251 -24.45 -9.02 -13.15
N ARG A 252 -24.99 -10.02 -12.47
CA ARG A 252 -24.19 -11.06 -11.82
C ARG A 252 -23.23 -11.81 -12.75
N SER A 253 -23.65 -12.04 -14.01
CA SER A 253 -22.81 -12.76 -14.98
C SER A 253 -21.58 -11.95 -15.36
N ALA A 254 -21.66 -10.63 -15.28
CA ALA A 254 -20.56 -9.72 -15.59
C ALA A 254 -19.43 -9.82 -14.57
N VAL A 255 -19.71 -10.09 -13.28
CA VAL A 255 -18.69 -10.26 -12.22
C VAL A 255 -17.75 -11.39 -12.60
N HIS A 256 -18.29 -12.57 -12.85
CA HIS A 256 -17.48 -13.74 -13.19
C HIS A 256 -16.73 -13.55 -14.51
N LYS A 257 -17.37 -12.97 -15.53
CA LYS A 257 -16.73 -12.68 -16.82
C LYS A 257 -15.58 -11.67 -16.66
N LEU A 258 -15.79 -10.61 -15.88
CA LEU A 258 -14.77 -9.58 -15.66
C LEU A 258 -13.56 -10.16 -14.92
N VAL A 259 -13.79 -10.89 -13.85
CA VAL A 259 -12.71 -11.50 -13.07
C VAL A 259 -12.00 -12.57 -13.90
N GLN A 260 -12.71 -13.45 -14.59
CA GLN A 260 -12.12 -14.43 -15.49
C GLN A 260 -11.36 -13.78 -16.65
N ALA A 261 -11.90 -12.72 -17.27
CA ALA A 261 -11.24 -12.05 -18.38
C ALA A 261 -9.93 -11.37 -17.93
N THR A 262 -9.93 -10.69 -16.78
CA THR A 262 -8.73 -10.02 -16.29
C THR A 262 -7.67 -11.00 -15.79
N THR A 263 -8.08 -12.07 -15.11
CA THR A 263 -7.15 -13.07 -14.57
C THR A 263 -6.66 -14.05 -15.62
N LEU A 264 -7.57 -14.61 -16.42
CA LEU A 264 -7.21 -15.62 -17.43
C LEU A 264 -6.41 -15.04 -18.59
N GLN A 265 -6.70 -13.82 -19.05
CA GLN A 265 -5.92 -13.18 -20.12
C GLN A 265 -4.48 -12.91 -19.68
N ALA A 266 -4.28 -12.46 -18.45
CA ALA A 266 -2.96 -12.21 -17.91
C ALA A 266 -2.15 -13.49 -17.74
N GLY A 267 -2.73 -14.51 -17.12
CA GLY A 267 -2.11 -15.83 -16.98
C GLY A 267 -1.81 -16.51 -18.32
N ARG A 268 -2.72 -16.35 -19.29
CA ARG A 268 -2.53 -16.85 -20.66
C ARG A 268 -1.38 -16.15 -21.37
N HIS A 269 -1.33 -14.82 -21.34
CA HIS A 269 -0.26 -14.05 -21.97
C HIS A 269 1.11 -14.38 -21.36
N LEU A 270 1.17 -14.51 -20.04
CA LEU A 270 2.37 -14.93 -19.34
C LEU A 270 2.83 -16.34 -19.75
N LEU A 271 1.89 -17.29 -19.85
CA LEU A 271 2.17 -18.65 -20.28
C LEU A 271 2.63 -18.69 -21.75
N GLU A 272 1.99 -17.93 -22.64
CA GLU A 272 2.40 -17.81 -24.04
C GLU A 272 3.83 -17.27 -24.19
N LEU A 273 4.21 -16.26 -23.42
CA LEU A 273 5.58 -15.74 -23.40
C LEU A 273 6.58 -16.79 -22.93
N ALA A 274 6.26 -17.51 -21.86
CA ALA A 274 7.10 -18.56 -21.33
C ALA A 274 7.27 -19.73 -22.32
N LEU A 275 6.21 -20.18 -22.95
CA LEU A 275 6.22 -21.27 -23.94
C LEU A 275 7.00 -20.90 -25.23
N ARG A 276 7.01 -19.59 -25.58
CA ARG A 276 7.82 -19.09 -26.70
C ARG A 276 9.29 -18.88 -26.33
N GLY A 277 9.71 -19.27 -25.13
CA GLY A 277 11.09 -19.08 -24.65
C GLY A 277 11.44 -17.63 -24.28
N LYS A 278 10.44 -16.71 -24.31
CA LYS A 278 10.64 -15.31 -23.97
C LYS A 278 10.53 -15.05 -22.46
N VAL A 279 11.33 -15.75 -21.69
CA VAL A 279 11.28 -15.66 -20.22
C VAL A 279 11.92 -14.37 -19.75
N VAL A 280 13.11 -14.04 -20.26
CA VAL A 280 13.84 -12.80 -19.97
C VAL A 280 14.23 -12.17 -21.31
N GLU A 281 13.61 -11.09 -21.65
CA GLU A 281 13.98 -10.27 -22.81
C GLU A 281 14.33 -8.86 -22.34
N TRP A 282 15.25 -8.22 -23.08
CA TRP A 282 15.58 -6.83 -22.88
C TRP A 282 15.25 -6.04 -24.13
N LYS A 283 14.42 -5.01 -23.96
CA LYS A 283 14.08 -4.08 -25.04
C LYS A 283 14.66 -2.70 -24.74
N TRP A 284 15.06 -2.00 -25.82
CA TRP A 284 15.43 -0.60 -25.72
C TRP A 284 14.20 0.27 -25.96
N GLU A 285 13.87 1.09 -24.99
CA GLU A 285 12.75 2.01 -25.08
C GLU A 285 13.21 3.44 -24.84
N LYS A 286 12.63 4.37 -25.60
CA LYS A 286 12.99 5.78 -25.51
C LYS A 286 12.13 6.43 -24.44
N ILE A 287 12.68 6.61 -23.23
CA ILE A 287 12.02 7.27 -22.10
C ILE A 287 12.68 8.63 -21.89
N ASN A 288 11.89 9.71 -21.92
CA ASN A 288 12.36 11.10 -21.74
C ASN A 288 13.56 11.44 -22.65
N GLY A 289 13.51 11.01 -23.93
CA GLY A 289 14.55 11.30 -24.92
C GLY A 289 15.84 10.47 -24.81
N ARG A 290 15.95 9.57 -23.82
CA ARG A 290 17.11 8.67 -23.64
C ARG A 290 16.70 7.23 -23.88
N ASN A 291 17.56 6.49 -24.59
CA ASN A 291 17.36 5.04 -24.76
C ASN A 291 17.65 4.34 -23.42
N LYS A 292 16.64 3.68 -22.86
CA LYS A 292 16.74 2.90 -21.63
C LYS A 292 16.48 1.43 -21.93
N LYS A 293 17.31 0.55 -21.37
CA LYS A 293 17.14 -0.89 -21.47
C LYS A 293 16.10 -1.32 -20.42
N ILE A 294 14.98 -1.88 -20.89
CA ILE A 294 13.86 -2.32 -20.04
C ILE A 294 13.74 -3.83 -20.11
N LEU A 295 13.48 -4.42 -18.96
CA LEU A 295 13.16 -5.85 -18.86
C LEU A 295 11.80 -6.08 -19.53
N SER A 296 11.73 -7.08 -20.40
CA SER A 296 10.52 -7.56 -21.05
C SER A 296 10.46 -9.09 -20.97
N GLY A 297 9.36 -9.67 -21.46
CA GLY A 297 9.15 -11.11 -21.38
C GLY A 297 8.32 -11.54 -20.16
N ALA A 298 8.25 -12.85 -19.92
CA ALA A 298 7.36 -13.41 -18.89
C ALA A 298 7.67 -12.88 -17.47
N ILE A 299 8.93 -12.65 -17.12
CA ILE A 299 9.29 -12.10 -15.81
C ILE A 299 8.82 -10.65 -15.65
N ALA A 300 8.91 -9.85 -16.71
CA ALA A 300 8.41 -8.47 -16.68
C ALA A 300 6.88 -8.43 -16.53
N GLU A 301 6.18 -9.38 -17.17
CA GLU A 301 4.72 -9.49 -17.05
C GLU A 301 4.31 -9.95 -15.63
N VAL A 302 5.03 -10.89 -15.02
CA VAL A 302 4.82 -11.25 -13.60
C VAL A 302 5.02 -10.04 -12.71
N ASP A 303 6.09 -9.29 -12.90
CA ASP A 303 6.36 -8.07 -12.13
C ASP A 303 5.21 -7.04 -12.29
N LYS A 304 4.67 -6.89 -13.50
CA LYS A 304 3.55 -6.01 -13.80
C LYS A 304 2.26 -6.47 -13.12
N LEU A 305 1.94 -7.76 -13.22
CA LEU A 305 0.78 -8.35 -12.54
C LEU A 305 0.84 -8.15 -11.02
N MET A 306 2.01 -8.35 -10.44
CA MET A 306 2.21 -8.16 -8.99
C MET A 306 2.19 -6.68 -8.56
N ASN A 307 2.71 -5.76 -9.40
CA ASN A 307 2.84 -4.35 -9.04
C ASN A 307 1.60 -3.52 -9.41
N GLU A 308 1.10 -3.67 -10.65
CA GLU A 308 0.00 -2.86 -11.16
C GLU A 308 -1.37 -3.44 -10.80
N HIS A 309 -1.49 -4.78 -10.85
CA HIS A 309 -2.74 -5.47 -10.53
C HIS A 309 -2.83 -5.95 -9.08
N GLY A 310 -1.76 -5.79 -8.29
CA GLY A 310 -1.73 -6.13 -6.87
C GLY A 310 -1.89 -7.62 -6.57
N LEU A 311 -1.57 -8.48 -7.54
CA LEU A 311 -1.63 -9.92 -7.38
C LEU A 311 -0.46 -10.42 -6.55
N ASP A 312 -0.72 -11.42 -5.70
CA ASP A 312 0.33 -12.16 -5.01
C ASP A 312 0.91 -13.26 -5.91
N SER A 313 2.06 -13.80 -5.52
CA SER A 313 2.67 -14.93 -6.24
C SER A 313 1.75 -16.15 -6.29
N GLU A 314 0.97 -16.38 -5.26
CA GLU A 314 -0.03 -17.45 -5.19
C GLU A 314 -1.17 -17.21 -6.20
N ASP A 315 -1.65 -15.96 -6.32
CA ASP A 315 -2.65 -15.57 -7.32
C ASP A 315 -2.14 -15.83 -8.74
N VAL A 316 -0.89 -15.46 -9.04
CA VAL A 316 -0.29 -15.68 -10.37
C VAL A 316 -0.17 -17.17 -10.69
N VAL A 317 0.28 -17.97 -9.72
CA VAL A 317 0.37 -19.44 -9.88
C VAL A 317 -1.03 -20.05 -10.10
N SER A 318 -2.03 -19.61 -9.32
CA SER A 318 -3.41 -20.09 -9.46
C SER A 318 -3.99 -19.73 -10.82
N GLN A 319 -3.72 -18.55 -11.35
CA GLN A 319 -4.14 -18.13 -12.69
C GLN A 319 -3.51 -18.99 -13.79
N ILE A 320 -2.20 -19.22 -13.70
CA ILE A 320 -1.50 -20.11 -14.64
C ILE A 320 -2.09 -21.52 -14.59
N HIS A 321 -2.33 -22.04 -13.39
CA HIS A 321 -2.94 -23.35 -13.18
C HIS A 321 -4.34 -23.41 -13.84
N GLU A 322 -5.18 -22.41 -13.62
CA GLU A 322 -6.53 -22.34 -14.18
C GLU A 322 -6.51 -22.29 -15.73
N VAL A 323 -5.57 -21.53 -16.32
CA VAL A 323 -5.37 -21.49 -17.78
C VAL A 323 -5.00 -22.88 -18.30
N ILE A 324 -4.09 -23.60 -17.65
CA ILE A 324 -3.66 -24.94 -18.05
C ILE A 324 -4.81 -25.94 -17.93
N VAL A 325 -5.50 -25.94 -16.79
CA VAL A 325 -6.59 -26.90 -16.53
C VAL A 325 -7.81 -26.65 -17.43
N SER A 326 -8.14 -25.38 -17.70
CA SER A 326 -9.25 -25.02 -18.58
C SER A 326 -8.99 -25.30 -20.07
N ARG A 327 -7.79 -25.78 -20.42
CA ARG A 327 -7.36 -26.05 -21.82
C ARG A 327 -7.57 -24.86 -22.75
N ARG A 328 -7.51 -23.64 -22.26
CA ARG A 328 -7.68 -22.40 -23.03
C ARG A 328 -6.31 -21.76 -23.36
N ILE A 329 -5.35 -22.63 -23.76
CA ILE A 329 -4.04 -22.20 -24.26
C ILE A 329 -4.15 -21.86 -25.74
#